data_3c863c93325cbf584b8f74ae7308fb71
#
_entry.id   3c863c93325cbf584b8f74ae7308fb71
#
_cell.length_a   1.000
_cell.length_b   1.000
_cell.length_c   1.000
_cell.angle_alpha   90.00
_cell.angle_beta   90.00
_cell.angle_gamma   90.00
#
_symmetry.space_group_name_H-M   'P 1'
#
loop_
_entity.id
_entity.type
_entity.pdbx_description
1 polymer ?
#
loop_
_entity_poly.entity_id
_entity_poly.type
_entity_poly.pdbx_seq_one_letter_code
_entity_poly.pdbx_strand_id
1 'polypeptide(L)'
;MIQAEHLSKTYSIIDKEVGLKGSIKAFFKPKKKSIPAVQDISLQVGKGEIIGYIGSNGSGKSTTIKMLTGVLFPDQGQVRINGLNPQENRKAVNKQIGVRFGQKSHLDWNLPVQESFILHAKIYDVPDKVFKERLAVLIELLDLADIMKQPIRNLSLGQRVRCEFAAIFIHQPAVVFLDEPTIGLDASVKETIRSFIRYMNQEYQTTFLITSHDMKDIESLCERIFIIDKGKKVYDGSLTVLKERFSTVKTILFSTEKPIEKDLQLEGWKFEQMDDFHFEIHYQSKVWTSAQVIEQVFNHYAIEDVTMKELEIETMVRQIYEEGIHA
;
A
#
# COMPACT_ATOMS: atom_id res chain seq x y z
N MET A 1 15.87 6.17 -8.89
CA MET A 1 15.55 4.74 -9.17
C MET A 1 14.36 4.62 -10.11
N ILE A 2 13.19 5.14 -9.72
CA ILE A 2 11.98 5.17 -10.56
C ILE A 2 11.75 6.61 -11.01
N GLN A 3 11.54 6.83 -12.29
CA GLN A 3 11.15 8.12 -12.86
C GLN A 3 9.95 7.91 -13.77
N ALA A 4 8.89 8.61 -13.50
CA ALA A 4 7.68 8.65 -14.29
C ALA A 4 7.33 10.11 -14.57
N GLU A 5 7.11 10.45 -15.82
CA GLU A 5 6.85 11.82 -16.26
C GLU A 5 5.58 11.85 -17.12
N HIS A 6 4.60 12.64 -16.68
CA HIS A 6 3.35 12.91 -17.40
C HIS A 6 2.58 11.66 -17.86
N LEU A 7 2.56 10.60 -17.02
CA LEU A 7 1.89 9.35 -17.38
C LEU A 7 0.40 9.52 -17.49
N SER A 8 -0.15 9.10 -18.63
CA SER A 8 -1.59 9.06 -18.85
C SER A 8 -2.01 7.74 -19.47
N LYS A 9 -3.19 7.24 -19.06
CA LYS A 9 -3.79 6.01 -19.60
C LYS A 9 -5.30 6.09 -19.61
N THR A 10 -5.89 5.84 -20.78
CA THR A 10 -7.33 5.81 -20.99
C THR A 10 -7.75 4.46 -21.52
N TYR A 11 -8.75 3.84 -20.90
CA TYR A 11 -9.36 2.62 -21.40
C TYR A 11 -10.60 2.94 -22.23
N SER A 12 -10.75 2.25 -23.36
CA SER A 12 -11.96 2.30 -24.17
C SER A 12 -12.83 1.08 -23.90
N ILE A 13 -14.01 1.26 -23.35
CA ILE A 13 -14.99 0.20 -23.10
C ILE A 13 -16.10 0.34 -24.12
N ILE A 14 -16.48 -0.78 -24.74
CA ILE A 14 -17.65 -0.81 -25.62
C ILE A 14 -18.89 -0.88 -24.73
N ASP A 15 -19.70 0.17 -24.76
CA ASP A 15 -21.00 0.22 -24.08
C ASP A 15 -21.99 -0.69 -24.81
N LYS A 16 -22.25 -1.87 -24.22
CA LYS A 16 -23.18 -2.84 -24.77
C LYS A 16 -24.55 -2.66 -24.12
N GLU A 17 -25.56 -2.27 -24.91
CA GLU A 17 -26.94 -2.38 -24.48
C GLU A 17 -27.27 -3.85 -24.17
N VAL A 18 -27.98 -4.10 -23.08
CA VAL A 18 -28.32 -5.47 -22.65
C VAL A 18 -29.33 -6.11 -23.68
N GLY A 19 -29.03 -7.31 -24.15
CA GLY A 19 -29.90 -8.10 -25.05
C GLY A 19 -29.30 -8.34 -26.44
N LEU A 20 -29.87 -9.35 -27.15
CA LEU A 20 -29.41 -9.78 -28.49
C LEU A 20 -29.38 -8.63 -29.52
N LYS A 21 -30.41 -7.79 -29.53
CA LYS A 21 -30.46 -6.61 -30.42
C LYS A 21 -29.39 -5.57 -30.11
N GLY A 22 -29.06 -5.37 -28.81
CA GLY A 22 -27.97 -4.50 -28.34
C GLY A 22 -26.62 -5.04 -28.77
N SER A 23 -26.40 -6.35 -28.68
CA SER A 23 -25.16 -7.01 -29.10
C SER A 23 -24.89 -6.88 -30.61
N ILE A 24 -25.91 -7.04 -31.43
CA ILE A 24 -25.82 -6.88 -32.91
C ILE A 24 -25.53 -5.42 -33.27
N LYS A 25 -26.21 -4.46 -32.62
CA LYS A 25 -25.99 -3.02 -32.82
C LYS A 25 -24.59 -2.56 -32.40
N ALA A 26 -24.07 -3.12 -31.30
CA ALA A 26 -22.72 -2.87 -30.82
C ALA A 26 -21.63 -3.41 -31.75
N PHE A 27 -21.94 -4.49 -32.51
CA PHE A 27 -21.01 -5.05 -33.50
C PHE A 27 -20.84 -4.12 -34.72
N PHE A 28 -21.91 -3.44 -35.16
CA PHE A 28 -21.89 -2.56 -36.34
C PHE A 28 -21.59 -1.08 -35.99
N LYS A 29 -21.95 -0.61 -34.79
CA LYS A 29 -21.67 0.76 -34.29
C LYS A 29 -21.37 0.73 -32.79
N PRO A 30 -20.14 0.35 -32.38
CA PRO A 30 -19.81 0.32 -30.98
C PRO A 30 -19.75 1.74 -30.40
N LYS A 31 -20.59 2.03 -29.41
CA LYS A 31 -20.44 3.22 -28.59
C LYS A 31 -19.24 2.98 -27.67
N LYS A 32 -18.12 3.65 -27.93
CA LYS A 32 -16.94 3.60 -27.08
C LYS A 32 -17.10 4.63 -25.96
N LYS A 33 -17.03 4.16 -24.71
CA LYS A 33 -16.89 5.03 -23.54
C LYS A 33 -15.43 5.06 -23.13
N SER A 34 -14.82 6.23 -23.12
CA SER A 34 -13.45 6.42 -22.66
C SER A 34 -13.44 6.61 -21.14
N ILE A 35 -12.62 5.84 -20.44
CA ILE A 35 -12.43 5.93 -19.01
C ILE A 35 -10.96 6.28 -18.76
N PRO A 36 -10.65 7.52 -18.35
CA PRO A 36 -9.30 7.90 -17.98
C PRO A 36 -8.94 7.24 -16.65
N ALA A 37 -8.00 6.30 -16.68
CA ALA A 37 -7.55 5.57 -15.49
C ALA A 37 -6.37 6.24 -14.79
N VAL A 38 -5.51 6.92 -15.57
CA VAL A 38 -4.37 7.70 -15.07
C VAL A 38 -4.28 8.98 -15.89
N GLN A 39 -4.10 10.10 -15.23
CA GLN A 39 -4.17 11.43 -15.83
C GLN A 39 -2.98 12.28 -15.34
N ASP A 40 -1.96 12.42 -16.16
CA ASP A 40 -0.81 13.29 -15.93
C ASP A 40 -0.06 13.01 -14.60
N ILE A 41 0.24 11.74 -14.33
CA ILE A 41 0.99 11.36 -13.14
C ILE A 41 2.50 11.49 -13.39
N SER A 42 3.15 12.30 -12.55
CA SER A 42 4.62 12.37 -12.46
C SER A 42 5.07 11.95 -11.07
N LEU A 43 6.06 11.04 -11.01
CA LEU A 43 6.58 10.45 -9.78
C LEU A 43 8.08 10.19 -9.92
N GLN A 44 8.84 10.58 -8.90
CA GLN A 44 10.25 10.24 -8.77
C GLN A 44 10.49 9.51 -7.44
N VAL A 45 11.17 8.37 -7.48
CA VAL A 45 11.52 7.60 -6.27
C VAL A 45 13.04 7.39 -6.25
N GLY A 46 13.64 7.72 -5.12
CA GLY A 46 15.08 7.59 -4.87
C GLY A 46 15.53 6.13 -4.71
N LYS A 47 16.84 5.92 -4.64
CA LYS A 47 17.42 4.62 -4.29
C LYS A 47 17.21 4.36 -2.80
N GLY A 48 16.78 3.14 -2.43
CA GLY A 48 16.54 2.76 -1.04
C GLY A 48 15.31 3.43 -0.41
N GLU A 49 14.47 4.12 -1.19
CA GLU A 49 13.24 4.72 -0.70
C GLU A 49 12.12 3.69 -0.65
N ILE A 50 11.33 3.69 0.42
CA ILE A 50 10.06 2.96 0.51
C ILE A 50 8.92 3.98 0.42
N ILE A 51 8.16 3.92 -0.67
CA ILE A 51 7.04 4.83 -0.90
C ILE A 51 5.71 4.08 -0.86
N GLY A 52 4.75 4.63 -0.10
CA GLY A 52 3.36 4.18 -0.09
C GLY A 52 2.58 4.83 -1.24
N TYR A 53 1.98 4.02 -2.12
CA TYR A 53 1.16 4.49 -3.24
C TYR A 53 -0.32 4.22 -2.93
N ILE A 54 -1.03 5.24 -2.45
CA ILE A 54 -2.35 5.12 -1.82
C ILE A 54 -3.43 5.65 -2.76
N GLY A 55 -4.62 5.08 -2.69
CA GLY A 55 -5.77 5.54 -3.46
C GLY A 55 -6.98 4.63 -3.26
N SER A 56 -8.18 5.13 -3.52
CA SER A 56 -9.40 4.35 -3.50
C SER A 56 -9.41 3.25 -4.56
N ASN A 57 -10.34 2.30 -4.47
CA ASN A 57 -10.52 1.29 -5.52
C ASN A 57 -10.90 1.97 -6.83
N GLY A 58 -10.21 1.61 -7.91
CA GLY A 58 -10.40 2.24 -9.22
C GLY A 58 -9.69 3.58 -9.40
N SER A 59 -8.91 4.08 -8.43
CA SER A 59 -8.16 5.34 -8.56
C SER A 59 -7.00 5.31 -9.56
N GLY A 60 -6.61 4.13 -10.07
CA GLY A 60 -5.55 3.97 -11.05
C GLY A 60 -4.25 3.33 -10.54
N LYS A 61 -4.16 2.90 -9.26
CA LYS A 61 -2.95 2.30 -8.65
C LYS A 61 -2.34 1.18 -9.48
N SER A 62 -3.08 0.09 -9.68
CA SER A 62 -2.58 -1.07 -10.44
C SER A 62 -2.30 -0.74 -11.91
N THR A 63 -3.00 0.24 -12.51
CA THR A 63 -2.70 0.73 -13.86
C THR A 63 -1.35 1.43 -13.88
N THR A 64 -1.06 2.27 -12.89
CA THR A 64 0.24 2.96 -12.76
C THR A 64 1.36 1.94 -12.57
N ILE A 65 1.21 0.97 -11.65
CA ILE A 65 2.23 -0.08 -11.45
C ILE A 65 2.48 -0.86 -12.75
N LYS A 66 1.43 -1.22 -13.49
CA LYS A 66 1.60 -1.91 -14.79
C LYS A 66 2.35 -1.07 -15.83
N MET A 67 2.19 0.26 -15.82
CA MET A 67 2.98 1.14 -16.68
C MET A 67 4.44 1.23 -16.21
N LEU A 68 4.67 1.40 -14.91
CA LEU A 68 6.02 1.46 -14.32
C LEU A 68 6.82 0.18 -14.57
N THR A 69 6.17 -0.98 -14.56
CA THR A 69 6.80 -2.30 -14.78
C THR A 69 6.91 -2.70 -16.26
N GLY A 70 6.43 -1.86 -17.20
CA GLY A 70 6.44 -2.16 -18.62
C GLY A 70 5.44 -3.23 -19.09
N VAL A 71 4.51 -3.65 -18.22
CA VAL A 71 3.41 -4.57 -18.58
C VAL A 71 2.36 -3.86 -19.44
N LEU A 72 2.17 -2.56 -19.19
CA LEU A 72 1.22 -1.71 -19.91
C LEU A 72 1.94 -0.50 -20.49
N PHE A 73 1.62 -0.18 -21.75
CA PHE A 73 2.12 1.04 -22.38
C PHE A 73 1.28 2.25 -21.95
N PRO A 74 1.89 3.36 -21.48
CA PRO A 74 1.17 4.62 -21.31
C PRO A 74 0.69 5.15 -22.67
N ASP A 75 -0.39 5.93 -22.66
CA ASP A 75 -0.84 6.64 -23.86
C ASP A 75 -0.04 7.94 -24.05
N GLN A 76 0.44 8.52 -22.93
CA GLN A 76 1.33 9.69 -22.89
C GLN A 76 2.31 9.56 -21.74
N GLY A 77 3.44 10.27 -21.85
CA GLY A 77 4.48 10.29 -20.85
C GLY A 77 5.51 9.17 -21.03
N GLN A 78 6.46 9.10 -20.11
CA GLN A 78 7.54 8.13 -20.13
C GLN A 78 7.88 7.58 -18.76
N VAL A 79 8.47 6.38 -18.75
CA VAL A 79 8.96 5.70 -17.54
C VAL A 79 10.42 5.36 -17.72
N ARG A 80 11.21 5.53 -16.65
CA ARG A 80 12.57 5.01 -16.54
C ARG A 80 12.77 4.31 -15.21
N ILE A 81 13.33 3.11 -15.26
CA ILE A 81 13.79 2.33 -14.11
C ILE A 81 15.32 2.23 -14.23
N ASN A 82 16.04 2.83 -13.28
CA ASN A 82 17.50 2.93 -13.36
C ASN A 82 18.00 3.49 -14.72
N GLY A 83 17.29 4.51 -15.24
CA GLY A 83 17.60 5.12 -16.53
C GLY A 83 17.10 4.36 -17.75
N LEU A 84 16.63 3.12 -17.61
CA LEU A 84 16.13 2.29 -18.72
C LEU A 84 14.61 2.43 -18.87
N ASN A 85 14.17 2.56 -20.13
CA ASN A 85 12.75 2.52 -20.47
C ASN A 85 12.26 1.05 -20.43
N PRO A 86 11.27 0.69 -19.57
CA PRO A 86 10.81 -0.69 -19.43
C PRO A 86 10.09 -1.25 -20.67
N GLN A 87 9.56 -0.40 -21.55
CA GLN A 87 8.93 -0.83 -22.79
C GLN A 87 9.98 -1.22 -23.85
N GLU A 88 11.09 -0.48 -23.92
CA GLU A 88 12.17 -0.68 -24.90
C GLU A 88 13.20 -1.71 -24.41
N ASN A 89 13.49 -1.71 -23.10
CA ASN A 89 14.55 -2.50 -22.49
C ASN A 89 14.01 -3.58 -21.57
N ARG A 90 12.90 -4.23 -21.92
CA ARG A 90 12.11 -5.12 -21.08
C ARG A 90 12.94 -6.18 -20.35
N LYS A 91 13.83 -6.88 -21.08
CA LYS A 91 14.68 -7.94 -20.47
C LYS A 91 15.64 -7.37 -19.42
N ALA A 92 16.27 -6.24 -19.69
CA ALA A 92 17.21 -5.60 -18.80
C ALA A 92 16.51 -5.03 -17.54
N VAL A 93 15.32 -4.44 -17.72
CA VAL A 93 14.52 -3.94 -16.60
C VAL A 93 13.97 -5.09 -15.75
N ASN A 94 13.45 -6.16 -16.35
CA ASN A 94 12.92 -7.32 -15.60
C ASN A 94 13.98 -7.97 -14.69
N LYS A 95 15.27 -7.93 -15.07
CA LYS A 95 16.35 -8.40 -14.19
C LYS A 95 16.63 -7.49 -12.98
N GLN A 96 16.13 -6.27 -13.00
CA GLN A 96 16.34 -5.27 -11.93
C GLN A 96 15.10 -5.04 -11.07
N ILE A 97 13.94 -5.57 -11.48
CA ILE A 97 12.69 -5.38 -10.75
C ILE A 97 12.15 -6.70 -10.20
N GLY A 98 11.53 -6.60 -9.02
CA GLY A 98 10.63 -7.61 -8.47
C GLY A 98 9.21 -7.07 -8.49
N VAL A 99 8.24 -7.92 -8.82
CA VAL A 99 6.85 -7.47 -8.90
C VAL A 99 5.92 -8.50 -8.27
N ARG A 100 4.99 -8.04 -7.44
CA ARG A 100 3.87 -8.85 -6.95
C ARG A 100 2.57 -8.14 -7.28
N PHE A 101 1.76 -8.73 -8.16
CA PHE A 101 0.46 -8.21 -8.56
C PHE A 101 -0.65 -8.92 -7.79
N GLY A 102 -1.21 -8.26 -6.77
CA GLY A 102 -2.37 -8.77 -6.04
C GLY A 102 -2.18 -10.21 -5.53
N GLN A 103 -3.20 -11.04 -5.68
CA GLN A 103 -3.20 -12.44 -5.19
C GLN A 103 -2.72 -13.48 -6.22
N LYS A 104 -2.19 -13.05 -7.38
CA LYS A 104 -1.71 -13.99 -8.40
C LYS A 104 -0.35 -14.53 -7.99
N SER A 105 -0.27 -15.86 -7.82
CA SER A 105 1.00 -16.54 -7.57
C SER A 105 1.86 -16.60 -8.83
N HIS A 106 3.15 -16.36 -8.66
CA HIS A 106 4.18 -16.58 -9.69
C HIS A 106 4.81 -17.97 -9.59
N LEU A 107 4.45 -18.74 -8.55
CA LEU A 107 4.98 -20.07 -8.30
C LEU A 107 4.09 -21.13 -8.97
N ASP A 108 4.71 -22.18 -9.51
CA ASP A 108 3.97 -23.31 -10.09
C ASP A 108 3.32 -24.15 -8.98
N TRP A 109 2.00 -24.32 -9.06
CA TRP A 109 1.20 -25.02 -8.06
C TRP A 109 1.62 -26.46 -7.80
N ASN A 110 2.17 -27.13 -8.79
CA ASN A 110 2.50 -28.54 -8.74
C ASN A 110 3.93 -28.82 -8.30
N LEU A 111 4.80 -27.82 -8.37
CA LEU A 111 6.20 -27.96 -7.98
C LEU A 111 6.38 -27.80 -6.46
N PRO A 112 7.33 -28.55 -5.85
CA PRO A 112 7.84 -28.21 -4.53
C PRO A 112 8.42 -26.81 -4.49
N VAL A 113 8.40 -26.17 -3.30
CA VAL A 113 8.93 -24.82 -3.10
C VAL A 113 10.36 -24.70 -3.62
N GLN A 114 11.25 -25.64 -3.22
CA GLN A 114 12.65 -25.62 -3.65
C GLN A 114 12.83 -25.67 -5.18
N GLU A 115 12.01 -26.49 -5.87
CA GLU A 115 12.08 -26.60 -7.34
C GLU A 115 11.61 -25.31 -8.02
N SER A 116 10.55 -24.67 -7.47
CA SER A 116 10.11 -23.37 -7.92
C SER A 116 11.21 -22.30 -7.77
N PHE A 117 11.97 -22.32 -6.68
CA PHE A 117 13.09 -21.40 -6.47
C PHE A 117 14.26 -21.65 -7.43
N ILE A 118 14.60 -22.93 -7.69
CA ILE A 118 15.60 -23.31 -8.69
C ILE A 118 15.18 -22.81 -10.07
N LEU A 119 13.91 -22.98 -10.43
CA LEU A 119 13.37 -22.47 -11.69
C LEU A 119 13.51 -20.95 -11.80
N HIS A 120 13.14 -20.20 -10.75
CA HIS A 120 13.34 -18.75 -10.71
C HIS A 120 14.80 -18.36 -10.86
N ALA A 121 15.72 -19.03 -10.15
CA ALA A 121 17.16 -18.77 -10.30
C ALA A 121 17.64 -18.94 -11.75
N LYS A 122 17.17 -19.98 -12.45
CA LYS A 122 17.52 -20.22 -13.85
C LYS A 122 16.88 -19.19 -14.80
N ILE A 123 15.61 -18.76 -14.56
CA ILE A 123 14.95 -17.72 -15.37
C ILE A 123 15.73 -16.39 -15.32
N TYR A 124 16.30 -16.06 -14.15
CA TYR A 124 17.04 -14.81 -13.96
C TYR A 124 18.56 -14.94 -14.12
N ASP A 125 19.05 -16.07 -14.60
CA ASP A 125 20.49 -16.39 -14.79
C ASP A 125 21.31 -16.20 -13.50
N VAL A 126 20.78 -16.56 -12.33
CA VAL A 126 21.50 -16.48 -11.04
C VAL A 126 22.48 -17.65 -10.92
N PRO A 127 23.79 -17.39 -10.71
CA PRO A 127 24.78 -18.44 -10.55
C PRO A 127 24.47 -19.35 -9.33
N ASP A 128 24.72 -20.65 -9.44
CA ASP A 128 24.35 -21.64 -8.43
C ASP A 128 24.94 -21.34 -7.04
N LYS A 129 26.17 -20.83 -6.96
CA LYS A 129 26.79 -20.43 -5.69
C LYS A 129 26.03 -19.26 -5.04
N VAL A 130 25.75 -18.21 -5.81
CA VAL A 130 25.01 -17.03 -5.36
C VAL A 130 23.58 -17.39 -4.96
N PHE A 131 22.94 -18.28 -5.73
CA PHE A 131 21.60 -18.78 -5.41
C PHE A 131 21.58 -19.48 -4.04
N LYS A 132 22.53 -20.39 -3.76
CA LYS A 132 22.59 -21.10 -2.48
C LYS A 132 22.78 -20.16 -1.30
N GLU A 133 23.68 -19.18 -1.42
CA GLU A 133 23.95 -18.17 -0.38
C GLU A 133 22.70 -17.33 -0.10
N ARG A 134 22.05 -16.81 -1.14
CA ARG A 134 20.81 -16.01 -0.99
C ARG A 134 19.64 -16.84 -0.46
N LEU A 135 19.50 -18.07 -0.95
CA LEU A 135 18.40 -18.94 -0.53
C LEU A 135 18.48 -19.25 0.97
N ALA A 136 19.67 -19.45 1.53
CA ALA A 136 19.85 -19.68 2.96
C ALA A 136 19.31 -18.51 3.79
N VAL A 137 19.65 -17.27 3.40
CA VAL A 137 19.13 -16.05 4.05
C VAL A 137 17.62 -15.92 3.91
N LEU A 138 17.08 -16.19 2.72
CA LEU A 138 15.63 -16.11 2.45
C LEU A 138 14.84 -17.14 3.24
N ILE A 139 15.38 -18.37 3.40
CA ILE A 139 14.75 -19.43 4.21
C ILE A 139 14.66 -18.99 5.67
N GLU A 140 15.72 -18.43 6.22
CA GLU A 140 15.77 -17.94 7.60
C GLU A 140 14.80 -16.78 7.83
N LEU A 141 14.89 -15.72 7.02
CA LEU A 141 14.09 -14.50 7.18
C LEU A 141 12.58 -14.72 7.01
N LEU A 142 12.20 -15.68 6.17
CA LEU A 142 10.81 -15.95 5.84
C LEU A 142 10.29 -17.26 6.45
N ASP A 143 11.09 -17.92 7.32
CA ASP A 143 10.71 -19.16 8.00
C ASP A 143 10.15 -20.22 7.01
N LEU A 144 10.99 -20.67 6.07
CA LEU A 144 10.57 -21.57 4.99
C LEU A 144 11.09 -23.00 5.14
N ALA A 145 11.95 -23.29 6.14
CA ALA A 145 12.68 -24.56 6.24
C ALA A 145 11.78 -25.80 6.15
N ASP A 146 10.68 -25.81 6.89
CA ASP A 146 9.77 -26.96 7.01
C ASP A 146 8.90 -27.19 5.77
N ILE A 147 8.79 -26.20 4.88
CA ILE A 147 7.90 -26.25 3.72
C ILE A 147 8.62 -26.41 2.38
N MET A 148 9.97 -26.38 2.37
CA MET A 148 10.78 -26.42 1.14
C MET A 148 10.49 -27.60 0.22
N LYS A 149 10.14 -28.75 0.77
CA LYS A 149 9.83 -29.99 0.01
C LYS A 149 8.33 -30.12 -0.34
N GLN A 150 7.49 -29.24 0.18
CA GLN A 150 6.05 -29.30 -0.06
C GLN A 150 5.67 -28.67 -1.40
N PRO A 151 4.72 -29.25 -2.15
CA PRO A 151 4.14 -28.61 -3.33
C PRO A 151 3.40 -27.33 -2.94
N ILE A 152 3.50 -26.28 -3.78
CA ILE A 152 2.89 -24.97 -3.52
C ILE A 152 1.38 -25.07 -3.24
N ARG A 153 0.67 -25.96 -3.90
CA ARG A 153 -0.78 -26.18 -3.70
C ARG A 153 -1.17 -26.61 -2.28
N ASN A 154 -0.24 -27.19 -1.52
CA ASN A 154 -0.48 -27.69 -0.16
C ASN A 154 -0.22 -26.63 0.91
N LEU A 155 0.30 -25.47 0.53
CA LEU A 155 0.66 -24.39 1.45
C LEU A 155 -0.57 -23.56 1.85
N SER A 156 -0.61 -23.10 3.08
CA SER A 156 -1.53 -22.06 3.51
C SER A 156 -1.27 -20.75 2.73
N LEU A 157 -2.22 -19.80 2.78
CA LEU A 157 -2.05 -18.49 2.13
C LEU A 157 -0.79 -17.79 2.66
N GLY A 158 -0.57 -17.75 3.98
CA GLY A 158 0.60 -17.12 4.59
C GLY A 158 1.91 -17.78 4.18
N GLN A 159 1.98 -19.12 4.18
CA GLN A 159 3.14 -19.87 3.71
C GLN A 159 3.44 -19.57 2.23
N ARG A 160 2.42 -19.57 1.39
CA ARG A 160 2.56 -19.26 -0.03
C ARG A 160 3.08 -17.86 -0.26
N VAL A 161 2.53 -16.85 0.44
CA VAL A 161 2.98 -15.47 0.32
C VAL A 161 4.44 -15.34 0.74
N ARG A 162 4.88 -15.98 1.83
CA ARG A 162 6.29 -16.00 2.24
C ARG A 162 7.19 -16.61 1.13
N CYS A 163 6.76 -17.71 0.49
CA CYS A 163 7.47 -18.28 -0.66
C CYS A 163 7.50 -17.33 -1.88
N GLU A 164 6.40 -16.60 -2.16
CA GLU A 164 6.36 -15.61 -3.25
C GLU A 164 7.36 -14.47 -3.01
N PHE A 165 7.45 -13.98 -1.76
CA PHE A 165 8.47 -12.99 -1.41
C PHE A 165 9.89 -13.54 -1.62
N ALA A 166 10.18 -14.75 -1.15
CA ALA A 166 11.47 -15.38 -1.40
C ALA A 166 11.80 -15.45 -2.91
N ALA A 167 10.86 -15.91 -3.73
CA ALA A 167 11.04 -16.03 -5.18
C ALA A 167 11.37 -14.69 -5.85
N ILE A 168 10.70 -13.59 -5.44
CA ILE A 168 10.97 -12.24 -5.94
C ILE A 168 12.42 -11.81 -5.65
N PHE A 169 12.99 -12.24 -4.52
CA PHE A 169 14.31 -11.81 -4.08
C PHE A 169 15.48 -12.73 -4.47
N ILE A 170 15.21 -13.87 -5.12
CA ILE A 170 16.27 -14.79 -5.61
C ILE A 170 17.27 -14.06 -6.51
N HIS A 171 16.79 -13.18 -7.41
CA HIS A 171 17.65 -12.42 -8.31
C HIS A 171 18.12 -11.08 -7.75
N GLN A 172 17.73 -10.74 -6.51
CA GLN A 172 18.08 -9.50 -5.79
C GLN A 172 17.75 -8.22 -6.57
N PRO A 173 16.46 -7.96 -6.79
CA PRO A 173 16.02 -6.79 -7.54
C PRO A 173 16.41 -5.48 -6.85
N ALA A 174 16.75 -4.47 -7.64
CA ALA A 174 17.02 -3.13 -7.12
C ALA A 174 15.74 -2.34 -6.80
N VAL A 175 14.63 -2.68 -7.46
CA VAL A 175 13.32 -2.05 -7.29
C VAL A 175 12.25 -3.13 -7.15
N VAL A 176 11.36 -3.00 -6.17
CA VAL A 176 10.25 -3.93 -5.96
C VAL A 176 8.93 -3.19 -5.92
N PHE A 177 7.98 -3.69 -6.71
CA PHE A 177 6.60 -3.22 -6.76
C PHE A 177 5.69 -4.24 -6.07
N LEU A 178 5.00 -3.80 -5.02
CA LEU A 178 4.12 -4.66 -4.23
C LEU A 178 2.69 -4.10 -4.28
N ASP A 179 1.81 -4.82 -4.97
CA ASP A 179 0.38 -4.47 -5.06
C ASP A 179 -0.39 -5.27 -4.00
N GLU A 180 -0.76 -4.61 -2.91
CA GLU A 180 -1.48 -5.18 -1.75
C GLU A 180 -0.81 -6.44 -1.15
N PRO A 181 0.43 -6.34 -0.67
CA PRO A 181 1.25 -7.51 -0.33
C PRO A 181 0.75 -8.31 0.88
N THR A 182 -0.04 -7.72 1.77
CA THR A 182 -0.44 -8.30 3.06
C THR A 182 -1.92 -8.62 3.16
N ILE A 183 -2.67 -8.45 2.05
CA ILE A 183 -4.12 -8.68 2.03
C ILE A 183 -4.46 -10.14 2.38
N GLY A 184 -5.40 -10.31 3.33
CA GLY A 184 -5.87 -11.64 3.74
C GLY A 184 -4.90 -12.43 4.62
N LEU A 185 -3.79 -11.83 5.08
CA LEU A 185 -2.83 -12.46 5.98
C LEU A 185 -3.18 -12.18 7.44
N ASP A 186 -2.83 -13.12 8.32
CA ASP A 186 -2.88 -12.92 9.77
C ASP A 186 -1.78 -11.94 10.24
N ALA A 187 -1.92 -11.46 11.49
CA ALA A 187 -1.02 -10.45 12.05
C ALA A 187 0.46 -10.91 12.11
N SER A 188 0.70 -12.20 12.40
CA SER A 188 2.05 -12.76 12.50
C SER A 188 2.75 -12.77 11.15
N VAL A 189 2.07 -13.25 10.10
CA VAL A 189 2.63 -13.26 8.75
C VAL A 189 2.82 -11.83 8.21
N LYS A 190 1.88 -10.90 8.50
CA LYS A 190 2.05 -9.49 8.15
C LYS A 190 3.35 -8.92 8.74
N GLU A 191 3.62 -9.19 10.03
CA GLU A 191 4.84 -8.68 10.67
C GLU A 191 6.10 -9.33 10.11
N THR A 192 6.07 -10.62 9.80
CA THR A 192 7.18 -11.29 9.09
C THR A 192 7.50 -10.60 7.76
N ILE A 193 6.47 -10.30 6.96
CA ILE A 193 6.64 -9.61 5.67
C ILE A 193 7.15 -8.17 5.85
N ARG A 194 6.64 -7.42 6.83
CA ARG A 194 7.12 -6.06 7.13
C ARG A 194 8.60 -6.07 7.54
N SER A 195 8.97 -6.97 8.44
CA SER A 195 10.35 -7.13 8.90
C SER A 195 11.28 -7.53 7.74
N PHE A 196 10.82 -8.42 6.86
CA PHE A 196 11.54 -8.79 5.65
C PHE A 196 11.74 -7.59 4.70
N ILE A 197 10.72 -6.79 4.44
CA ILE A 197 10.82 -5.58 3.59
C ILE A 197 11.83 -4.59 4.18
N ARG A 198 11.77 -4.33 5.51
CA ARG A 198 12.73 -3.44 6.20
C ARG A 198 14.16 -3.96 6.06
N TYR A 199 14.37 -5.26 6.30
CA TYR A 199 15.68 -5.89 6.15
C TYR A 199 16.24 -5.73 4.73
N MET A 200 15.44 -6.05 3.71
CA MET A 200 15.88 -5.93 2.30
C MET A 200 16.16 -4.48 1.90
N ASN A 201 15.44 -3.52 2.48
CA ASN A 201 15.69 -2.10 2.27
C ASN A 201 16.98 -1.66 2.94
N GLN A 202 17.20 -2.00 4.22
CA GLN A 202 18.36 -1.57 5.00
C GLN A 202 19.66 -2.19 4.49
N GLU A 203 19.69 -3.51 4.29
CA GLU A 203 20.90 -4.25 3.92
C GLU A 203 21.26 -4.11 2.43
N TYR A 204 20.25 -4.08 1.55
CA TYR A 204 20.48 -4.10 0.10
C TYR A 204 20.09 -2.79 -0.59
N GLN A 205 19.60 -1.81 0.16
CA GLN A 205 19.13 -0.53 -0.40
C GLN A 205 18.08 -0.75 -1.52
N THR A 206 17.26 -1.79 -1.36
CA THR A 206 16.16 -2.09 -2.28
C THR A 206 15.12 -0.98 -2.21
N THR A 207 14.71 -0.45 -3.33
CA THR A 207 13.66 0.57 -3.45
C THR A 207 12.31 -0.11 -3.55
N PHE A 208 11.31 0.34 -2.77
CA PHE A 208 9.97 -0.24 -2.79
C PHE A 208 8.91 0.79 -3.19
N LEU A 209 7.96 0.35 -4.02
CA LEU A 209 6.69 1.02 -4.21
C LEU A 209 5.59 0.06 -3.77
N ILE A 210 4.86 0.44 -2.71
CA ILE A 210 3.91 -0.43 -2.03
C ILE A 210 2.52 0.20 -2.13
N THR A 211 1.52 -0.55 -2.64
CA THR A 211 0.12 -0.20 -2.44
C THR A 211 -0.44 -1.01 -1.28
N SER A 212 -1.22 -0.39 -0.44
CA SER A 212 -1.95 -1.08 0.62
C SER A 212 -3.27 -0.38 0.92
N HIS A 213 -4.26 -1.17 1.31
CA HIS A 213 -5.47 -0.69 1.98
C HIS A 213 -5.33 -0.77 3.51
N ASP A 214 -4.33 -1.51 4.02
CA ASP A 214 -3.99 -1.54 5.43
C ASP A 214 -3.01 -0.41 5.72
N MET A 215 -3.51 0.67 6.33
CA MET A 215 -2.66 1.84 6.62
C MET A 215 -1.57 1.56 7.65
N LYS A 216 -1.72 0.50 8.48
CA LYS A 216 -0.65 0.07 9.38
C LYS A 216 0.58 -0.41 8.61
N ASP A 217 0.41 -1.00 7.42
CA ASP A 217 1.53 -1.34 6.55
C ASP A 217 2.26 -0.09 6.07
N ILE A 218 1.50 0.91 5.64
CA ILE A 218 2.04 2.20 5.16
C ILE A 218 2.77 2.93 6.29
N GLU A 219 2.17 3.02 7.49
CA GLU A 219 2.77 3.66 8.64
C GLU A 219 4.08 3.00 9.09
N SER A 220 4.10 1.67 9.04
CA SER A 220 5.26 0.90 9.52
C SER A 220 6.42 0.86 8.54
N LEU A 221 6.17 1.05 7.24
CA LEU A 221 7.17 0.85 6.18
C LEU A 221 7.55 2.13 5.45
N CYS A 222 6.63 3.11 5.32
CA CYS A 222 6.80 4.21 4.40
C CYS A 222 7.00 5.54 5.13
N GLU A 223 8.06 6.28 4.79
CA GLU A 223 8.25 7.66 5.24
C GLU A 223 7.55 8.68 4.32
N ARG A 224 7.35 8.30 3.07
CA ARG A 224 6.71 9.11 2.03
C ARG A 224 5.53 8.39 1.43
N ILE A 225 4.48 9.14 1.15
CA ILE A 225 3.28 8.65 0.49
C ILE A 225 2.95 9.45 -0.75
N PHE A 226 2.40 8.76 -1.73
CA PHE A 226 1.83 9.33 -2.95
C PHE A 226 0.36 8.94 -3.01
N ILE A 227 -0.53 9.94 -2.93
CA ILE A 227 -1.98 9.72 -2.91
C ILE A 227 -2.55 10.06 -4.28
N ILE A 228 -3.34 9.12 -4.83
CA ILE A 228 -4.08 9.34 -6.08
C ILE A 228 -5.59 9.21 -5.87
N ASP A 229 -6.35 10.06 -6.53
CA ASP A 229 -7.80 9.92 -6.68
C ASP A 229 -8.21 10.14 -8.14
N LYS A 230 -9.12 9.30 -8.64
CA LYS A 230 -9.66 9.37 -10.02
C LYS A 230 -8.57 9.56 -11.10
N GLY A 231 -7.45 8.89 -10.91
CA GLY A 231 -6.30 8.91 -11.82
C GLY A 231 -5.40 10.14 -11.70
N LYS A 232 -5.61 11.04 -10.75
CA LYS A 232 -4.81 12.25 -10.55
C LYS A 232 -4.05 12.20 -9.24
N LYS A 233 -2.87 12.85 -9.22
CA LYS A 233 -2.12 13.06 -8.00
C LYS A 233 -2.86 14.04 -7.09
N VAL A 234 -3.06 13.66 -5.83
CA VAL A 234 -3.65 14.51 -4.79
C VAL A 234 -2.60 14.96 -3.80
N TYR A 235 -1.69 14.06 -3.43
CA TYR A 235 -0.61 14.36 -2.50
C TYR A 235 0.66 13.60 -2.89
N ASP A 236 1.82 14.20 -2.63
CA ASP A 236 3.13 13.57 -2.72
C ASP A 236 4.06 14.23 -1.70
N GLY A 237 4.39 13.51 -0.65
CA GLY A 237 5.21 14.07 0.43
C GLY A 237 5.35 13.15 1.64
N SER A 238 6.00 13.68 2.69
CA SER A 238 6.23 12.97 3.94
C SER A 238 4.93 12.61 4.65
N LEU A 239 4.87 11.38 5.14
CA LEU A 239 3.77 10.91 6.00
C LEU A 239 3.69 11.71 7.30
N THR A 240 4.83 12.05 7.90
CA THR A 240 4.89 12.86 9.12
C THR A 240 4.29 14.25 8.90
N VAL A 241 4.66 14.94 7.81
CA VAL A 241 4.11 16.24 7.45
C VAL A 241 2.60 16.16 7.20
N LEU A 242 2.13 15.07 6.60
CA LEU A 242 0.70 14.87 6.43
C LEU A 242 -0.01 14.73 7.78
N LYS A 243 0.50 13.86 8.66
CA LYS A 243 -0.04 13.70 10.02
C LYS A 243 -0.09 15.03 10.78
N GLU A 244 0.95 15.84 10.72
CA GLU A 244 0.99 17.17 11.36
C GLU A 244 -0.07 18.13 10.83
N ARG A 245 -0.34 18.14 9.53
CA ARG A 245 -1.40 18.98 8.92
C ARG A 245 -2.79 18.63 9.42
N PHE A 246 -3.06 17.34 9.60
CA PHE A 246 -4.37 16.85 10.07
C PHE A 246 -4.46 16.73 11.59
N SER A 247 -3.36 16.87 12.34
CA SER A 247 -3.33 16.81 13.81
C SER A 247 -3.82 18.08 14.50
N THR A 248 -4.48 19.00 13.77
CA THR A 248 -5.10 20.20 14.36
C THR A 248 -6.26 19.85 15.30
N VAL A 249 -6.97 18.78 15.05
CA VAL A 249 -7.99 18.21 15.94
C VAL A 249 -7.43 16.95 16.59
N LYS A 250 -7.38 16.93 17.91
CA LYS A 250 -7.00 15.76 18.71
C LYS A 250 -8.22 15.16 19.37
N THR A 251 -8.19 13.86 19.60
CA THR A 251 -9.27 13.10 20.24
C THR A 251 -8.73 12.37 21.47
N ILE A 252 -9.45 12.50 22.58
CA ILE A 252 -9.21 11.73 23.79
C ILE A 252 -10.48 10.96 24.12
N LEU A 253 -10.35 9.64 24.28
CA LEU A 253 -11.39 8.76 24.79
C LEU A 253 -11.26 8.68 26.30
N PHE A 254 -12.37 8.85 27.00
CA PHE A 254 -12.48 8.72 28.45
C PHE A 254 -13.44 7.60 28.81
N SER A 255 -13.09 6.85 29.84
CA SER A 255 -13.91 5.85 30.47
C SER A 255 -14.27 6.31 31.89
N THR A 256 -15.54 6.25 32.27
CA THR A 256 -16.04 6.75 33.57
C THR A 256 -16.44 5.61 34.48
N GLU A 257 -16.25 5.79 35.82
CA GLU A 257 -16.71 4.84 36.85
C GLU A 257 -18.24 4.85 37.01
N LYS A 258 -18.89 5.93 36.59
CA LYS A 258 -20.35 6.15 36.72
C LYS A 258 -20.96 6.54 35.39
N PRO A 259 -22.22 6.24 35.14
CA PRO A 259 -22.89 6.69 33.91
C PRO A 259 -22.80 8.20 33.72
N ILE A 260 -22.64 8.58 32.46
CA ILE A 260 -22.51 9.98 32.03
C ILE A 260 -23.89 10.64 32.10
N GLU A 261 -24.06 11.60 33.03
CA GLU A 261 -25.35 12.28 33.24
C GLU A 261 -25.49 13.57 32.41
N LYS A 262 -24.40 14.23 32.05
CA LYS A 262 -24.40 15.52 31.33
C LYS A 262 -23.21 15.63 30.39
N ASP A 263 -23.43 16.26 29.26
CA ASP A 263 -22.36 16.65 28.31
C ASP A 263 -21.55 17.80 28.89
N LEU A 264 -20.22 17.68 28.80
CA LEU A 264 -19.32 18.78 29.13
C LEU A 264 -19.14 19.64 27.88
N GLN A 265 -19.71 20.84 27.88
CA GLN A 265 -19.58 21.79 26.77
C GLN A 265 -18.58 22.87 27.10
N LEU A 266 -17.46 22.90 26.37
CA LEU A 266 -16.47 23.97 26.45
C LEU A 266 -16.18 24.52 25.04
N GLU A 267 -15.87 25.79 24.94
CA GLU A 267 -15.56 26.42 23.66
C GLU A 267 -14.34 25.77 23.02
N GLY A 268 -14.46 25.35 21.77
CA GLY A 268 -13.40 24.67 21.03
C GLY A 268 -13.35 23.16 21.24
N TRP A 269 -14.35 22.58 21.92
CA TRP A 269 -14.51 21.14 22.11
C TRP A 269 -15.76 20.62 21.40
N LYS A 270 -15.68 19.36 20.93
CA LYS A 270 -16.84 18.58 20.56
C LYS A 270 -16.88 17.37 21.47
N PHE A 271 -17.93 17.26 22.26
CA PHE A 271 -18.21 16.08 23.10
C PHE A 271 -19.02 15.08 22.26
N GLU A 272 -18.62 13.80 22.30
CA GLU A 272 -19.31 12.72 21.59
C GLU A 272 -19.43 11.51 22.53
N GLN A 273 -20.66 11.28 23.02
CA GLN A 273 -20.94 10.13 23.88
C GLN A 273 -21.02 8.85 23.04
N MET A 274 -20.25 7.83 23.39
CA MET A 274 -20.22 6.53 22.72
C MET A 274 -21.22 5.55 23.31
N ASP A 275 -21.27 5.51 24.64
CA ASP A 275 -22.22 4.71 25.44
C ASP A 275 -22.40 5.36 26.84
N ASP A 276 -22.99 4.62 27.79
CA ASP A 276 -23.25 5.15 29.13
C ASP A 276 -21.98 5.47 29.94
N PHE A 277 -20.85 4.88 29.60
CA PHE A 277 -19.58 4.98 30.34
C PHE A 277 -18.40 5.54 29.51
N HIS A 278 -18.58 5.68 28.22
CA HIS A 278 -17.50 6.11 27.33
C HIS A 278 -17.90 7.34 26.53
N PHE A 279 -16.98 8.31 26.45
CA PHE A 279 -17.13 9.47 25.59
C PHE A 279 -15.79 9.92 24.99
N GLU A 280 -15.88 10.61 23.88
CA GLU A 280 -14.73 11.25 23.22
C GLU A 280 -14.82 12.76 23.29
N ILE A 281 -13.67 13.39 23.50
CA ILE A 281 -13.52 14.82 23.33
C ILE A 281 -12.59 15.08 22.15
N HIS A 282 -13.14 15.79 21.16
CA HIS A 282 -12.39 16.31 20.02
C HIS A 282 -12.09 17.78 20.27
N TYR A 283 -10.82 18.15 20.26
CA TYR A 283 -10.41 19.52 20.56
C TYR A 283 -9.31 20.03 19.61
N GLN A 284 -9.27 21.35 19.41
CA GLN A 284 -8.24 21.99 18.59
C GLN A 284 -6.93 22.09 19.37
N SER A 285 -5.88 21.43 18.90
CA SER A 285 -4.55 21.41 19.53
C SER A 285 -3.86 22.79 19.59
N LYS A 286 -4.31 23.75 18.78
CA LYS A 286 -3.86 25.15 18.81
C LYS A 286 -4.47 25.95 19.96
N VAL A 287 -5.60 25.53 20.52
CA VAL A 287 -6.34 26.21 21.58
C VAL A 287 -6.12 25.52 22.92
N TRP A 288 -6.13 24.21 22.92
CA TRP A 288 -6.05 23.37 24.11
C TRP A 288 -4.87 22.40 24.06
N THR A 289 -4.16 22.26 25.18
CA THR A 289 -3.21 21.15 25.36
C THR A 289 -3.97 19.91 25.85
N SER A 290 -3.45 18.72 25.56
CA SER A 290 -4.05 17.46 26.08
C SER A 290 -4.14 17.46 27.61
N ALA A 291 -3.14 18.02 28.32
CA ALA A 291 -3.14 18.11 29.78
C ALA A 291 -4.30 18.98 30.30
N GLN A 292 -4.55 20.14 29.66
CA GLN A 292 -5.68 21.00 30.05
C GLN A 292 -7.03 20.31 29.81
N VAL A 293 -7.18 19.57 28.69
CA VAL A 293 -8.40 18.83 28.40
C VAL A 293 -8.62 17.75 29.47
N ILE A 294 -7.60 16.96 29.79
CA ILE A 294 -7.65 15.91 30.79
C ILE A 294 -8.01 16.51 32.16
N GLU A 295 -7.35 17.59 32.60
CA GLU A 295 -7.62 18.27 33.86
C GLU A 295 -9.08 18.73 33.97
N GLN A 296 -9.61 19.34 32.93
CA GLN A 296 -11.02 19.78 32.91
C GLN A 296 -11.99 18.61 33.03
N VAL A 297 -11.73 17.51 32.35
CA VAL A 297 -12.57 16.31 32.40
C VAL A 297 -12.54 15.67 33.79
N PHE A 298 -11.36 15.53 34.41
CA PHE A 298 -11.20 14.99 35.75
C PHE A 298 -11.92 15.82 36.85
N ASN A 299 -12.08 17.11 36.63
CA ASN A 299 -12.85 17.98 37.55
C ASN A 299 -14.35 17.77 37.47
N HIS A 300 -14.87 17.12 36.37
CA HIS A 300 -16.30 16.97 36.17
C HIS A 300 -16.78 15.52 36.25
N TYR A 301 -15.91 14.56 35.95
CA TYR A 301 -16.24 13.13 35.93
C TYR A 301 -15.24 12.31 36.76
N ALA A 302 -15.75 11.23 37.37
CA ALA A 302 -14.90 10.20 37.95
C ALA A 302 -14.40 9.32 36.80
N ILE A 303 -13.15 9.52 36.40
CA ILE A 303 -12.54 8.84 35.25
C ILE A 303 -11.82 7.57 35.70
N GLU A 304 -12.08 6.47 35.01
CA GLU A 304 -11.44 5.17 35.23
C GLU A 304 -10.20 5.04 34.30
N ASP A 305 -10.32 5.43 33.04
CA ASP A 305 -9.23 5.33 32.06
C ASP A 305 -9.26 6.47 31.04
N VAL A 306 -8.08 6.77 30.47
CA VAL A 306 -7.88 7.82 29.46
C VAL A 306 -7.03 7.27 28.33
N THR A 307 -7.56 7.27 27.13
CA THR A 307 -6.83 6.86 25.92
C THR A 307 -6.73 8.00 24.92
N MET A 308 -5.50 8.41 24.58
CA MET A 308 -5.29 9.37 23.50
C MET A 308 -5.43 8.65 22.16
N LYS A 309 -6.39 9.09 21.34
CA LYS A 309 -6.55 8.58 19.97
C LYS A 309 -5.74 9.44 19.00
N GLU A 310 -4.85 8.80 18.28
CA GLU A 310 -4.24 9.43 17.09
C GLU A 310 -5.22 9.34 15.92
N LEU A 311 -5.24 10.39 15.09
CA LEU A 311 -6.06 10.38 13.88
C LEU A 311 -5.50 9.32 12.93
N GLU A 312 -6.33 8.35 12.60
CA GLU A 312 -5.96 7.27 11.67
C GLU A 312 -5.71 7.84 10.26
N ILE A 313 -4.69 7.32 9.57
CA ILE A 313 -4.38 7.75 8.19
C ILE A 313 -5.56 7.54 7.26
N GLU A 314 -6.38 6.52 7.46
CA GLU A 314 -7.62 6.31 6.71
C GLU A 314 -8.54 7.53 6.75
N THR A 315 -8.69 8.11 7.93
CA THR A 315 -9.52 9.30 8.13
C THR A 315 -8.91 10.51 7.42
N MET A 316 -7.58 10.70 7.53
CA MET A 316 -6.86 11.77 6.82
C MET A 316 -7.02 11.63 5.30
N VAL A 317 -6.80 10.44 4.76
CA VAL A 317 -6.92 10.16 3.33
C VAL A 317 -8.36 10.37 2.85
N ARG A 318 -9.36 9.99 3.65
CA ARG A 318 -10.78 10.25 3.35
C ARG A 318 -11.07 11.75 3.29
N GLN A 319 -10.61 12.54 4.26
CA GLN A 319 -10.76 14.01 4.26
C GLN A 319 -10.10 14.63 3.03
N ILE A 320 -8.93 14.15 2.63
CA ILE A 320 -8.24 14.58 1.42
C ILE A 320 -9.10 14.34 0.16
N TYR A 321 -9.85 13.23 0.10
CA TYR A 321 -10.72 12.93 -1.04
C TYR A 321 -11.98 13.79 -1.06
N GLU A 322 -12.51 14.15 0.12
CA GLU A 322 -13.75 14.93 0.26
C GLU A 322 -13.52 16.45 0.09
N GLU A 323 -12.48 16.96 0.71
CA GLU A 323 -12.23 18.41 0.81
C GLU A 323 -11.15 18.90 -0.17
N GLY A 324 -10.32 18.00 -0.69
CA GLY A 324 -9.08 18.34 -1.37
C GLY A 324 -8.00 18.85 -0.39
N ILE A 325 -6.74 18.77 -0.81
CA ILE A 325 -5.67 19.49 -0.09
C ILE A 325 -5.69 20.91 -0.66
N HIS A 326 -6.32 21.84 0.05
CA HIS A 326 -6.09 23.25 -0.20
C HIS A 326 -4.64 23.56 0.15
N ALA A 327 -3.81 23.75 -0.89
CA ALA A 327 -2.40 24.10 -0.81
C ALA A 327 -2.18 25.44 -0.13
#